data_049575e4cb0f093f745249d82b5f062b
#
_entry.id   049575e4cb0f093f745249d82b5f062b
#
_cell.length_a   1.000
_cell.length_b   1.000
_cell.length_c   1.000
_cell.angle_alpha   90.00
_cell.angle_beta   90.00
_cell.angle_gamma   90.00
#
_symmetry.space_group_name_H-M   'P 1'
#
loop_
_entity.id
_entity.type
_entity.pdbx_description
1 polymer ?
#
loop_
_entity_poly.entity_id
_entity_poly.type
_entity_poly.pdbx_seq_one_letter_code
_entity_poly.pdbx_strand_id
1 'polypeptide(L)'
;DPQTLRPAPKIFKDDMKINWSKNATDVINLIRGLSPYPAAWTEITDVKGDLYSLKIFSAHIVYDHVLGEGKVYSDGKKLLIFGASDHAIAIDELQLNGKKRMDVASLLRGFKIKNSDN
;
A
#
# COMPACT_ATOMS: atom_id res chain seq x y z
N ASP A 1 29.03 2.46 2.42
CA ASP A 1 29.06 2.19 2.28
C ASP A 1 29.47 1.96 2.33
N PRO A 2 29.63 2.21 2.65
CA PRO A 2 29.78 2.12 2.73
C PRO A 2 29.97 1.75 2.64
N GLN A 3 29.61 1.95 2.70
CA GLN A 3 29.39 1.56 2.68
C GLN A 3 29.36 0.93 2.45
N THR A 4 29.77 1.36 2.44
CA THR A 4 29.65 0.67 2.54
C THR A 4 29.42 -0.16 2.29
N LEU A 5 29.69 0.09 1.96
CA LEU A 5 29.25 -1.01 1.70
C LEU A 5 27.96 -1.56 1.96
N ARG A 6 27.06 -1.84 1.17
CA ARG A 6 25.92 -2.33 1.42
C ARG A 6 25.75 -3.62 0.97
N PRO A 7 25.47 -4.48 1.83
CA PRO A 7 25.49 -5.88 1.55
C PRO A 7 24.34 -6.34 0.66
N ALA A 8 23.14 -5.86 0.85
CA ALA A 8 21.99 -6.32 0.10
C ALA A 8 21.25 -5.16 -0.51
N PRO A 9 20.60 -5.34 -1.67
CA PRO A 9 19.78 -4.27 -2.22
C PRO A 9 18.58 -4.00 -1.32
N LYS A 10 18.12 -2.77 -1.31
CA LYS A 10 16.91 -2.42 -0.59
C LYS A 10 15.72 -3.09 -1.25
N ILE A 11 14.88 -3.75 -0.45
CA ILE A 11 13.66 -4.35 -0.93
C ILE A 11 12.58 -3.29 -1.15
N PHE A 12 12.56 -2.26 -0.29
CA PHE A 12 11.61 -1.16 -0.36
C PHE A 12 12.38 0.12 -0.65
N LYS A 13 12.39 0.54 -1.90
CA LYS A 13 13.15 1.71 -2.33
C LYS A 13 12.31 2.97 -2.16
N ASP A 14 12.93 4.03 -1.62
CA ASP A 14 12.22 5.26 -1.30
C ASP A 14 11.55 5.90 -2.51
N ASP A 15 12.19 5.84 -3.67
CA ASP A 15 11.63 6.43 -4.89
C ASP A 15 10.46 5.64 -5.46
N MET A 16 10.17 4.47 -4.90
CA MET A 16 9.03 3.65 -5.29
C MET A 16 7.93 3.67 -4.24
N LYS A 17 8.13 4.44 -3.17
CA LYS A 17 7.08 4.62 -2.17
C LYS A 17 5.97 5.47 -2.76
N ILE A 18 4.73 5.03 -2.56
CA ILE A 18 3.57 5.73 -3.11
C ILE A 18 3.41 7.08 -2.42
N ASN A 19 3.22 8.12 -3.23
CA ASN A 19 2.95 9.47 -2.73
C ASN A 19 1.44 9.70 -2.83
N TRP A 20 0.76 9.59 -1.70
CA TRP A 20 -0.69 9.71 -1.65
C TRP A 20 -1.21 11.13 -1.89
N SER A 21 -0.34 12.12 -1.93
CA SER A 21 -0.75 13.48 -2.27
C SER A 21 -0.91 13.69 -3.77
N LYS A 22 -0.53 12.69 -4.58
CA LYS A 22 -0.79 12.71 -6.01
C LYS A 22 -2.23 12.27 -6.27
N ASN A 23 -2.72 12.53 -7.49
CA ASN A 23 -4.08 12.09 -7.82
C ASN A 23 -4.13 10.57 -8.02
N ALA A 24 -5.36 10.04 -8.01
CA ALA A 24 -5.55 8.59 -8.07
C ALA A 24 -5.01 7.98 -9.36
N THR A 25 -5.16 8.68 -10.49
CA THR A 25 -4.66 8.19 -11.77
C THR A 25 -3.13 8.03 -11.73
N ASP A 26 -2.43 9.03 -11.19
CA ASP A 26 -0.97 8.94 -11.08
C ASP A 26 -0.52 7.80 -10.18
N VAL A 27 -1.23 7.59 -9.07
CA VAL A 27 -0.92 6.49 -8.16
C VAL A 27 -1.13 5.14 -8.86
N ILE A 28 -2.24 4.98 -9.57
CA ILE A 28 -2.52 3.74 -10.31
C ILE A 28 -1.46 3.50 -11.38
N ASN A 29 -1.06 4.54 -12.10
CA ASN A 29 -0.02 4.41 -13.12
C ASN A 29 1.31 3.99 -12.52
N LEU A 30 1.67 4.52 -11.35
CA LEU A 30 2.89 4.10 -10.66
C LEU A 30 2.82 2.62 -10.29
N ILE A 31 1.70 2.18 -9.74
CA ILE A 31 1.51 0.78 -9.36
C ILE A 31 1.67 -0.12 -10.58
N ARG A 32 1.01 0.22 -11.68
CA ARG A 32 1.10 -0.57 -12.92
C ARG A 32 2.50 -0.58 -13.50
N GLY A 33 3.17 0.56 -13.50
CA GLY A 33 4.50 0.68 -14.08
C GLY A 33 5.57 -0.07 -13.31
N LEU A 34 5.38 -0.27 -12.02
CA LEU A 34 6.36 -0.95 -11.17
C LEU A 34 6.01 -2.41 -10.87
N SER A 35 4.79 -2.84 -11.19
CA SER A 35 4.36 -4.21 -10.95
C SER A 35 4.85 -5.13 -12.07
N PRO A 36 5.25 -6.36 -11.78
CA PRO A 36 5.33 -6.98 -10.46
C PRO A 36 6.62 -6.70 -9.70
N TYR A 37 7.59 -6.11 -10.35
CA TYR A 37 8.88 -5.85 -9.72
C TYR A 37 9.47 -4.57 -10.28
N PRO A 38 9.97 -3.68 -9.43
CA PRO A 38 10.17 -3.84 -7.98
C PRO A 38 8.91 -3.64 -7.15
N ALA A 39 7.82 -3.17 -7.72
CA ALA A 39 6.53 -2.90 -7.10
C ALA A 39 6.52 -1.60 -6.29
N ALA A 40 5.47 -0.83 -6.45
CA ALA A 40 5.21 0.33 -5.60
C ALA A 40 4.86 -0.16 -4.20
N TRP A 41 5.15 0.65 -3.19
CA TRP A 41 4.92 0.23 -1.81
C TRP A 41 4.44 1.38 -0.95
N THR A 42 3.85 1.03 0.16
CA THR A 42 3.40 2.01 1.16
C THR A 42 3.52 1.38 2.54
N GLU A 43 3.13 2.13 3.57
CA GLU A 43 3.17 1.65 4.94
C GLU A 43 1.77 1.59 5.51
N ILE A 44 1.52 0.58 6.35
CA ILE A 44 0.26 0.45 7.08
C ILE A 44 0.58 0.13 8.53
N THR A 45 -0.39 0.43 9.40
CA THR A 45 -0.28 0.17 10.83
C THR A 45 -1.36 -0.84 11.22
N ASP A 46 -1.01 -1.82 12.03
CA ASP A 46 -2.02 -2.76 12.51
C ASP A 46 -2.72 -2.19 13.75
N VAL A 47 -3.71 -2.92 14.27
CA VAL A 47 -4.50 -2.43 15.41
C VAL A 47 -3.70 -2.33 16.70
N LYS A 48 -2.52 -2.93 16.72
CA LYS A 48 -1.61 -2.83 17.87
C LYS A 48 -0.69 -1.62 17.78
N GLY A 49 -0.64 -0.95 16.62
CA GLY A 49 0.22 0.19 16.42
C GLY A 49 1.54 -0.12 15.74
N ASP A 50 1.76 -1.35 15.31
CA ASP A 50 2.99 -1.73 14.64
C ASP A 50 2.94 -1.33 13.17
N LEU A 51 4.06 -0.83 12.65
CA LEU A 51 4.17 -0.34 11.29
C LEU A 51 4.73 -1.44 10.38
N TYR A 52 4.11 -1.62 9.22
CA TYR A 52 4.53 -2.62 8.24
C TYR A 52 4.67 -1.98 6.87
N SER A 53 5.60 -2.50 6.08
CA SER A 53 5.75 -2.12 4.67
C SER A 53 4.93 -3.07 3.81
N LEU A 54 4.27 -2.53 2.79
CA LEU A 54 3.32 -3.25 1.97
C LEU A 54 3.58 -2.96 0.50
N LYS A 55 3.89 -3.98 -0.28
CA LYS A 55 4.00 -3.85 -1.73
C LYS A 55 2.62 -3.98 -2.35
N ILE A 56 2.35 -3.19 -3.39
CA ILE A 56 1.06 -3.17 -4.06
C ILE A 56 1.26 -3.58 -5.51
N PHE A 57 0.57 -4.64 -5.92
CA PHE A 57 0.71 -5.16 -7.27
C PHE A 57 -0.47 -4.80 -8.16
N SER A 58 -1.65 -4.63 -7.58
CA SER A 58 -2.86 -4.33 -8.34
C SER A 58 -3.82 -3.52 -7.49
N ALA A 59 -4.43 -2.51 -8.09
CA ALA A 59 -5.36 -1.63 -7.40
C ALA A 59 -6.26 -0.96 -8.42
N HIS A 60 -7.38 -0.39 -7.94
CA HIS A 60 -8.28 0.36 -8.81
C HIS A 60 -8.85 1.56 -8.05
N ILE A 61 -9.33 2.54 -8.81
CA ILE A 61 -9.91 3.76 -8.25
C ILE A 61 -11.34 3.49 -7.83
N VAL A 62 -11.73 3.96 -6.64
CA VAL A 62 -13.12 3.92 -6.18
C VAL A 62 -13.61 5.35 -6.00
N TYR A 63 -14.86 5.58 -6.40
CA TYR A 63 -15.44 6.93 -6.42
C TYR A 63 -16.48 7.15 -5.34
N ASP A 64 -16.89 6.10 -4.67
CA ASP A 64 -17.95 6.16 -3.66
C ASP A 64 -17.42 6.24 -2.23
N HIS A 65 -16.10 6.32 -2.07
CA HIS A 65 -15.47 6.52 -0.77
C HIS A 65 -14.68 7.82 -0.79
N VAL A 66 -14.74 8.56 0.32
CA VAL A 66 -14.00 9.81 0.48
C VAL A 66 -13.06 9.66 1.65
N LEU A 67 -11.75 9.71 1.36
CA LEU A 67 -10.72 9.64 2.39
C LEU A 67 -9.73 10.78 2.18
N GLY A 68 -9.21 11.32 3.26
CA GLY A 68 -8.12 12.28 3.18
C GLY A 68 -6.86 11.64 2.61
N GLU A 69 -5.95 12.47 2.12
CA GLU A 69 -4.68 12.01 1.55
C GLU A 69 -3.93 11.16 2.56
N GLY A 70 -3.52 9.97 2.12
CA GLY A 70 -2.76 9.06 2.95
C GLY A 70 -3.56 8.36 4.03
N LYS A 71 -4.84 8.61 4.12
CA LYS A 71 -5.69 7.92 5.08
C LYS A 71 -6.00 6.51 4.59
N VAL A 72 -6.27 5.61 5.53
CA VAL A 72 -6.52 4.21 5.19
C VAL A 72 -7.81 3.75 5.86
N TYR A 73 -8.56 2.92 5.14
CA TYR A 73 -9.77 2.31 5.65
C TYR A 73 -9.83 0.86 5.21
N SER A 74 -10.24 -0.01 6.12
CA SER A 74 -10.48 -1.42 5.82
C SER A 74 -11.74 -1.87 6.54
N ASP A 75 -12.56 -2.68 5.86
CA ASP A 75 -13.72 -3.31 6.49
C ASP A 75 -13.34 -4.59 7.27
N GLY A 76 -12.07 -4.98 7.21
CA GLY A 76 -11.59 -6.17 7.89
C GLY A 76 -11.96 -7.47 7.18
N LYS A 77 -12.56 -7.41 6.00
CA LYS A 77 -12.99 -8.59 5.25
C LYS A 77 -12.35 -8.68 3.89
N LYS A 78 -12.61 -7.73 3.02
CA LYS A 78 -12.09 -7.75 1.65
C LYS A 78 -11.75 -6.38 1.11
N LEU A 79 -12.02 -5.32 1.85
CA LEU A 79 -11.80 -3.95 1.39
C LEU A 79 -10.64 -3.31 2.12
N LEU A 80 -9.70 -2.78 1.35
CA LEU A 80 -8.61 -1.95 1.87
C LEU A 80 -8.46 -0.80 0.90
N ILE A 81 -8.70 0.44 1.37
CA ILE A 81 -8.60 1.61 0.52
C ILE A 81 -7.68 2.65 1.15
N PHE A 82 -7.03 3.40 0.27
CA PHE A 82 -6.16 4.52 0.65
C PHE A 82 -6.66 5.77 -0.04
N GLY A 83 -6.57 6.91 0.63
CA GLY A 83 -6.97 8.19 0.03
C GLY A 83 -5.85 8.81 -0.77
N ALA A 84 -6.13 9.13 -2.05
CA ALA A 84 -5.26 9.97 -2.87
C ALA A 84 -5.80 11.40 -2.84
N SER A 85 -5.24 12.30 -3.65
CA SER A 85 -5.64 13.72 -3.56
C SER A 85 -7.06 13.98 -4.04
N ASP A 86 -7.58 13.15 -4.96
CA ASP A 86 -8.90 13.38 -5.54
C ASP A 86 -9.88 12.23 -5.31
N HIS A 87 -9.39 10.99 -5.29
CA HIS A 87 -10.25 9.79 -5.14
C HIS A 87 -9.55 8.79 -4.23
N ALA A 88 -10.30 7.78 -3.80
CA ALA A 88 -9.71 6.69 -3.03
C ALA A 88 -9.28 5.56 -3.97
N ILE A 89 -8.35 4.75 -3.51
CA ILE A 89 -7.80 3.64 -4.28
C ILE A 89 -7.99 2.37 -3.48
N ALA A 90 -8.65 1.38 -4.08
CA ALA A 90 -8.83 0.07 -3.46
C ALA A 90 -7.70 -0.85 -3.91
N ILE A 91 -7.14 -1.57 -2.97
CA ILE A 91 -6.02 -2.48 -3.22
C ILE A 91 -6.58 -3.85 -3.53
N ASP A 92 -6.08 -4.48 -4.60
CA ASP A 92 -6.53 -5.80 -5.03
C ASP A 92 -5.54 -6.89 -4.69
N GLU A 93 -4.27 -6.70 -5.05
CA GLU A 93 -3.21 -7.64 -4.73
C GLU A 93 -2.05 -6.93 -4.07
N LEU A 94 -1.45 -7.57 -3.10
CA LEU A 94 -0.42 -6.95 -2.28
C LEU A 94 0.48 -7.99 -1.66
N GLN A 95 1.55 -7.52 -1.04
CA GLN A 95 2.46 -8.39 -0.28
C GLN A 95 2.93 -7.64 0.96
N LEU A 96 2.52 -8.12 2.10
CA LEU A 96 3.00 -7.60 3.37
C LEU A 96 4.43 -8.06 3.60
N ASN A 97 5.25 -7.19 4.19
CA ASN A 97 6.64 -7.53 4.50
C ASN A 97 6.68 -8.82 5.33
N GLY A 98 7.44 -9.79 4.86
CA GLY A 98 7.56 -11.09 5.52
C GLY A 98 6.49 -12.11 5.13
N LYS A 99 5.58 -11.76 4.23
CA LYS A 99 4.50 -12.64 3.79
C LYS A 99 4.59 -12.86 2.28
N LYS A 100 3.77 -13.77 1.79
CA LYS A 100 3.67 -14.04 0.36
C LYS A 100 2.73 -13.03 -0.32
N ARG A 101 2.89 -12.88 -1.63
CA ARG A 101 1.92 -12.13 -2.43
C ARG A 101 0.55 -12.80 -2.32
N MET A 102 -0.48 -11.98 -2.10
CA MET A 102 -1.84 -12.51 -1.91
C MET A 102 -2.85 -11.43 -2.31
N ASP A 103 -4.11 -11.81 -2.42
CA ASP A 103 -5.15 -10.83 -2.60
C ASP A 103 -5.50 -10.18 -1.25
N VAL A 104 -6.22 -9.06 -1.33
CA VAL A 104 -6.52 -8.27 -0.13
C VAL A 104 -7.39 -9.05 0.86
N ALA A 105 -8.33 -9.85 0.36
CA ALA A 105 -9.19 -10.63 1.26
C ALA A 105 -8.39 -11.64 2.06
N SER A 106 -7.42 -12.29 1.43
CA SER A 106 -6.56 -13.23 2.13
C SER A 106 -5.74 -12.56 3.22
N LEU A 107 -5.21 -11.36 2.95
CA LEU A 107 -4.47 -10.63 3.97
C LEU A 107 -5.37 -10.27 5.15
N LEU A 108 -6.57 -9.78 4.88
CA LEU A 108 -7.44 -9.29 5.94
C LEU A 108 -7.99 -10.39 6.84
N ARG A 109 -7.93 -11.63 6.41
CA ARG A 109 -8.32 -12.75 7.27
C ARG A 109 -7.43 -12.90 8.48
N GLY A 110 -6.14 -12.58 8.33
CA GLY A 110 -5.17 -12.78 9.41
C GLY A 110 -4.46 -11.52 9.86
N PHE A 111 -4.75 -10.38 9.25
CA PHE A 111 -4.06 -9.13 9.56
C PHE A 111 -5.09 -8.03 9.74
N LYS A 112 -5.11 -7.44 10.92
CA LYS A 112 -6.07 -6.38 11.23
C LYS A 112 -5.42 -5.02 11.07
N ILE A 113 -5.96 -4.22 10.17
CA ILE A 113 -5.42 -2.91 9.83
C ILE A 113 -6.12 -1.85 10.68
N LYS A 114 -5.32 -0.93 11.24
CA LYS A 114 -5.87 0.20 11.97
C LYS A 114 -6.36 1.23 10.95
N ASN A 115 -7.63 1.59 11.04
CA ASN A 115 -8.20 2.62 10.19
C ASN A 115 -7.73 3.99 10.63
N SER A 116 -7.47 4.87 9.68
CA SER A 116 -7.12 6.25 9.97
C SER A 116 -8.36 7.02 10.41
N ASP A 117 -8.15 7.94 11.34
CA ASP A 117 -9.21 8.87 11.71
C ASP A 117 -9.41 9.90 10.60
N ASN A 118 -10.65 10.28 10.36
CA ASN A 118 -10.98 11.30 9.38
C ASN A 118 -11.41 12.59 10.06
#